data_69a022f2338dd6ec0a07a761d8712358
#
_entry.id   69a022f2338dd6ec0a07a761d8712358
#
_cell.length_a   1.000
_cell.length_b   1.000
_cell.length_c   1.000
_cell.angle_alpha   90.00
_cell.angle_beta   90.00
_cell.angle_gamma   90.00
#
_symmetry.space_group_name_H-M   'P 1'
#
loop_
_entity.id
_entity.type
_entity.pdbx_description
1 polymer ?
#
loop_
_entity_poly.entity_id
_entity_poly.type
_entity_poly.pdbx_seq_one_letter_code
_entity_poly.pdbx_strand_id
1 'polypeptide(L)'
;MDPLWIGLDVGGSGGRALSAARLGGRWSVSSAPLEFLWDDDFRPVPLREQLAYPGELTAQEEVCGSRRVRLLADCVLELAAERAFKLGVCVPGLQTSDGRGVEAWRNGPRRLTFLRDLERSIRASGGEIIDVPSSLCPDSIACALGELRSEQGILYESANALCISGGSGVGEAVIVEGSCHALDELDPPLPRAWELSGGGGQSLEDRVAPGLLMAAWQGAGRAGAPEEHDGEDAALLLDTQDAGLSSLIERARGWFSARGLELERVGLCQALGRIYASAPQRLDLMRDRFASIEILTSDFRGAPALGAVIAAEERAL
;
A
#
# COMPACT_ATOMS: atom_id res chain seq x y z
N MET A 1 20.61 -23.76 -3.34
CA MET A 1 19.96 -22.61 -4.00
C MET A 1 18.90 -22.10 -3.06
N ASP A 2 18.91 -20.82 -2.80
CA ASP A 2 17.84 -20.21 -2.01
C ASP A 2 16.51 -20.38 -2.74
N PRO A 3 15.40 -20.57 -2.00
CA PRO A 3 14.10 -20.74 -2.60
C PRO A 3 13.70 -19.47 -3.38
N LEU A 4 12.96 -19.66 -4.48
CA LEU A 4 12.34 -18.54 -5.19
C LEU A 4 11.32 -17.87 -4.27
N TRP A 5 11.35 -16.57 -4.19
CA TRP A 5 10.32 -15.77 -3.54
C TRP A 5 9.46 -15.07 -4.58
N ILE A 6 8.14 -15.10 -4.38
CA ILE A 6 7.18 -14.37 -5.20
C ILE A 6 6.40 -13.44 -4.29
N GLY A 7 6.36 -12.16 -4.64
CA GLY A 7 5.59 -11.13 -3.95
C GLY A 7 4.38 -10.71 -4.76
N LEU A 8 3.25 -10.56 -4.08
CA LEU A 8 2.00 -10.03 -4.63
C LEU A 8 1.63 -8.72 -3.94
N ASP A 9 1.41 -7.68 -4.72
CA ASP A 9 0.76 -6.42 -4.34
C ASP A 9 -0.64 -6.41 -4.96
N VAL A 10 -1.67 -6.53 -4.13
CA VAL A 10 -3.07 -6.64 -4.56
C VAL A 10 -3.80 -5.35 -4.25
N GLY A 11 -4.03 -4.53 -5.25
CA GLY A 11 -4.75 -3.25 -5.11
C GLY A 11 -6.21 -3.29 -5.55
N GLY A 12 -6.94 -2.19 -5.35
CA GLY A 12 -8.37 -2.08 -5.70
C GLY A 12 -8.64 -2.15 -7.20
N SER A 13 -7.79 -1.56 -8.04
CA SER A 13 -7.92 -1.51 -9.51
C SER A 13 -7.09 -2.57 -10.24
N GLY A 14 -6.20 -3.25 -9.57
CA GLY A 14 -5.24 -4.20 -10.12
C GLY A 14 -4.11 -4.44 -9.14
N GLY A 15 -2.97 -4.91 -9.61
CA GLY A 15 -1.82 -5.12 -8.75
C GLY A 15 -0.57 -5.51 -9.51
N ARG A 16 0.39 -6.04 -8.77
CA ARG A 16 1.69 -6.49 -9.29
C ARG A 16 2.10 -7.80 -8.67
N ALA A 17 2.77 -8.60 -9.47
CA ALA A 17 3.49 -9.77 -9.01
C ALA A 17 4.96 -9.63 -9.43
N LEU A 18 5.88 -10.04 -8.59
CA LEU A 18 7.31 -10.05 -8.91
C LEU A 18 8.01 -11.22 -8.26
N SER A 19 9.13 -11.62 -8.83
CA SER A 19 10.08 -12.50 -8.14
C SER A 19 11.15 -11.68 -7.42
N ALA A 20 11.54 -12.15 -6.24
CA ALA A 20 12.56 -11.52 -5.40
C ALA A 20 13.64 -12.52 -5.00
N ALA A 21 14.83 -12.01 -4.75
CA ALA A 21 15.95 -12.79 -4.28
C ALA A 21 16.71 -12.01 -3.19
N ARG A 22 17.38 -12.75 -2.30
CA ARG A 22 18.28 -12.19 -1.30
C ARG A 22 19.71 -12.38 -1.75
N LEU A 23 20.40 -11.29 -2.06
CA LEU A 23 21.80 -11.28 -2.52
C LEU A 23 22.66 -10.55 -1.49
N GLY A 24 23.66 -11.22 -0.92
CA GLY A 24 24.54 -10.59 0.07
C GLY A 24 23.83 -10.08 1.33
N GLY A 25 22.71 -10.69 1.70
CA GLY A 25 21.89 -10.27 2.83
C GLY A 25 20.83 -9.20 2.50
N ARG A 26 20.79 -8.72 1.28
CA ARG A 26 19.88 -7.64 0.82
C ARG A 26 18.82 -8.15 -0.13
N TRP A 27 17.64 -7.56 -0.06
CA TRP A 27 16.53 -7.90 -0.93
C TRP A 27 16.59 -7.11 -2.24
N SER A 28 16.34 -7.80 -3.35
CA SER A 28 16.24 -7.20 -4.67
C SER A 28 15.15 -7.88 -5.50
N VAL A 29 14.56 -7.12 -6.41
CA VAL A 29 13.66 -7.64 -7.44
C VAL A 29 14.49 -8.39 -8.47
N SER A 30 14.11 -9.65 -8.77
CA SER A 30 14.85 -10.54 -9.68
C SER A 30 14.17 -10.73 -11.04
N SER A 31 12.96 -10.22 -11.23
CA SER A 31 12.26 -10.21 -12.52
C SER A 31 11.57 -8.86 -12.78
N ALA A 32 11.27 -8.57 -14.04
CA ALA A 32 10.32 -7.50 -14.34
C ALA A 32 8.98 -7.81 -13.66
N PRO A 33 8.34 -6.83 -12.99
CA PRO A 33 7.03 -7.04 -12.40
C PRO A 33 5.98 -7.37 -13.47
N LEU A 34 5.14 -8.36 -13.20
CA LEU A 34 3.89 -8.56 -13.92
C LEU A 34 2.85 -7.61 -13.36
N GLU A 35 2.38 -6.67 -14.17
CA GLU A 35 1.27 -5.79 -13.80
C GLU A 35 -0.04 -6.37 -14.34
N PHE A 36 -1.09 -6.35 -13.53
CA PHE A 36 -2.41 -6.81 -13.91
C PHE A 36 -3.48 -5.80 -13.49
N LEU A 37 -4.54 -5.72 -14.30
CA LEU A 37 -5.75 -4.96 -13.99
C LEU A 37 -6.91 -5.93 -13.78
N TRP A 38 -7.85 -5.55 -12.93
CA TRP A 38 -9.08 -6.32 -12.80
C TRP A 38 -9.97 -6.07 -14.02
N ASP A 39 -10.34 -7.16 -14.68
CA ASP A 39 -11.35 -7.17 -15.73
C ASP A 39 -12.64 -7.72 -15.13
N ASP A 40 -13.23 -6.95 -14.22
CA ASP A 40 -14.50 -7.27 -13.59
C ASP A 40 -15.36 -6.02 -13.37
N ASP A 41 -16.69 -6.20 -13.36
CA ASP A 41 -17.66 -5.13 -13.12
C ASP A 41 -17.93 -4.93 -11.62
N PHE A 42 -16.95 -5.19 -10.76
CA PHE A 42 -17.14 -5.09 -9.33
C PHE A 42 -17.55 -3.67 -8.91
N ARG A 43 -18.64 -3.59 -8.16
CA ARG A 43 -19.10 -2.35 -7.54
C ARG A 43 -18.81 -2.41 -6.05
N PRO A 44 -17.94 -1.52 -5.52
CA PRO A 44 -17.60 -1.52 -4.12
C PRO A 44 -18.83 -1.38 -3.21
N VAL A 45 -18.92 -2.23 -2.19
CA VAL A 45 -19.88 -2.08 -1.11
C VAL A 45 -19.40 -0.94 -0.21
N PRO A 46 -20.28 -0.03 0.24
CA PRO A 46 -19.89 1.04 1.14
C PRO A 46 -19.20 0.50 2.41
N LEU A 47 -18.09 1.11 2.81
CA LEU A 47 -17.28 0.63 3.95
C LEU A 47 -18.11 0.48 5.24
N ARG A 48 -19.03 1.43 5.51
CA ARG A 48 -19.94 1.37 6.67
C ARG A 48 -20.82 0.11 6.66
N GLU A 49 -21.24 -0.37 5.49
CA GLU A 49 -22.06 -1.58 5.35
C GLU A 49 -21.18 -2.82 5.57
N GLN A 50 -19.97 -2.82 5.04
CA GLN A 50 -19.01 -3.90 5.28
C GLN A 50 -18.71 -4.05 6.78
N LEU A 51 -18.49 -2.94 7.49
CA LEU A 51 -18.21 -2.93 8.93
C LEU A 51 -19.43 -3.29 9.80
N ALA A 52 -20.64 -3.01 9.32
CA ALA A 52 -21.87 -3.40 10.02
C ALA A 52 -22.16 -4.90 9.91
N TYR A 53 -21.72 -5.54 8.80
CA TYR A 53 -21.95 -6.96 8.52
C TYR A 53 -20.66 -7.66 8.07
N PRO A 54 -19.66 -7.77 8.96
CA PRO A 54 -18.31 -8.21 8.58
C PRO A 54 -18.22 -9.64 8.05
N GLY A 55 -19.12 -10.52 8.49
CA GLY A 55 -19.15 -11.94 8.04
C GLY A 55 -19.99 -12.20 6.79
N GLU A 56 -20.73 -11.21 6.28
CA GLU A 56 -21.68 -11.39 5.19
C GLU A 56 -21.12 -10.84 3.88
N LEU A 57 -20.84 -11.73 2.93
CA LEU A 57 -20.40 -11.37 1.58
C LEU A 57 -21.59 -11.31 0.63
N THR A 58 -21.58 -10.33 -0.27
CA THR A 58 -22.53 -10.29 -1.37
C THR A 58 -22.18 -11.34 -2.44
N ALA A 59 -23.16 -11.77 -3.24
CA ALA A 59 -22.90 -12.68 -4.35
C ALA A 59 -21.84 -12.12 -5.35
N GLN A 60 -21.81 -10.80 -5.53
CA GLN A 60 -20.81 -10.15 -6.38
C GLN A 60 -19.41 -10.23 -5.76
N GLU A 61 -19.26 -10.03 -4.46
CA GLU A 61 -17.96 -10.20 -3.76
C GLU A 61 -17.45 -11.63 -3.88
N GLU A 62 -18.33 -12.64 -3.74
CA GLU A 62 -17.95 -14.04 -3.93
C GLU A 62 -17.45 -14.35 -5.34
N VAL A 63 -18.18 -13.90 -6.36
CA VAL A 63 -17.84 -14.13 -7.76
C VAL A 63 -16.57 -13.41 -8.16
N CYS A 64 -16.50 -12.09 -7.93
CA CYS A 64 -15.34 -11.26 -8.27
C CYS A 64 -14.12 -11.66 -7.44
N GLY A 65 -14.27 -11.90 -6.14
CA GLY A 65 -13.18 -12.36 -5.28
C GLY A 65 -12.58 -13.68 -5.75
N SER A 66 -13.43 -14.64 -6.15
CA SER A 66 -12.96 -15.93 -6.69
C SER A 66 -12.26 -15.78 -8.04
N ARG A 67 -12.72 -14.86 -8.90
CA ARG A 67 -12.07 -14.57 -10.20
C ARG A 67 -10.71 -13.92 -9.99
N ARG A 68 -10.60 -12.95 -9.09
CA ARG A 68 -9.35 -12.27 -8.75
C ARG A 68 -8.32 -13.25 -8.16
N VAL A 69 -8.73 -14.11 -7.24
CA VAL A 69 -7.85 -15.15 -6.68
C VAL A 69 -7.28 -16.08 -7.76
N ARG A 70 -8.07 -16.46 -8.77
CA ARG A 70 -7.57 -17.27 -9.89
C ARG A 70 -6.55 -16.52 -10.73
N LEU A 71 -6.82 -15.26 -11.10
CA LEU A 71 -5.86 -14.43 -11.83
C LEU A 71 -4.54 -14.27 -11.06
N LEU A 72 -4.61 -14.07 -9.74
CA LEU A 72 -3.41 -14.01 -8.91
C LEU A 72 -2.63 -15.33 -8.91
N ALA A 73 -3.33 -16.46 -8.85
CA ALA A 73 -2.69 -17.76 -8.94
C ALA A 73 -1.98 -17.95 -10.29
N ASP A 74 -2.60 -17.53 -11.40
CA ASP A 74 -2.00 -17.59 -12.73
C ASP A 74 -0.74 -16.72 -12.82
N CYS A 75 -0.75 -15.49 -12.30
CA CYS A 75 0.43 -14.62 -12.24
C CYS A 75 1.57 -15.23 -11.42
N VAL A 76 1.24 -15.87 -10.28
CA VAL A 76 2.24 -16.55 -9.44
C VAL A 76 2.87 -17.72 -10.19
N LEU A 77 2.07 -18.54 -10.88
CA LEU A 77 2.55 -19.69 -11.65
C LEU A 77 3.42 -19.29 -12.82
N GLU A 78 3.09 -18.19 -13.50
CA GLU A 78 3.90 -17.62 -14.57
C GLU A 78 5.29 -17.24 -14.04
N LEU A 79 5.37 -16.55 -12.90
CA LEU A 79 6.65 -16.17 -12.29
C LEU A 79 7.41 -17.37 -11.71
N ALA A 80 6.71 -18.38 -11.20
CA ALA A 80 7.32 -19.58 -10.66
C ALA A 80 8.03 -20.41 -11.74
N ALA A 81 7.53 -20.41 -12.98
CA ALA A 81 8.10 -21.18 -14.10
C ALA A 81 8.43 -22.63 -13.70
N GLU A 82 7.44 -23.31 -13.12
CA GLU A 82 7.52 -24.71 -12.62
C GLU A 82 8.49 -24.93 -11.44
N ARG A 83 9.05 -23.87 -10.85
CA ARG A 83 9.93 -23.96 -9.68
C ARG A 83 9.11 -23.91 -8.40
N ALA A 84 9.57 -24.62 -7.38
CA ALA A 84 9.05 -24.46 -6.03
C ALA A 84 9.39 -23.06 -5.46
N PHE A 85 8.44 -22.44 -4.75
CA PHE A 85 8.57 -21.06 -4.30
C PHE A 85 7.94 -20.81 -2.92
N LYS A 86 8.33 -19.70 -2.32
CA LYS A 86 7.68 -19.09 -1.16
C LYS A 86 6.91 -17.85 -1.61
N LEU A 87 5.86 -17.51 -0.87
CA LEU A 87 4.92 -16.45 -1.24
C LEU A 87 4.84 -15.37 -0.16
N GLY A 88 4.86 -14.11 -0.59
CA GLY A 88 4.48 -12.95 0.22
C GLY A 88 3.29 -12.25 -0.43
N VAL A 89 2.30 -11.84 0.35
CA VAL A 89 1.07 -11.21 -0.19
C VAL A 89 0.72 -9.99 0.64
N CYS A 90 0.57 -8.83 -0.01
CA CYS A 90 -0.03 -7.65 0.63
C CYS A 90 -1.35 -7.28 -0.03
N VAL A 91 -2.26 -6.82 0.80
CA VAL A 91 -3.59 -6.35 0.39
C VAL A 91 -3.98 -5.13 1.22
N PRO A 92 -4.74 -4.17 0.65
CA PRO A 92 -5.31 -3.07 1.41
C PRO A 92 -6.54 -3.52 2.20
N GLY A 93 -6.94 -2.68 3.15
CA GLY A 93 -8.15 -2.87 3.94
C GLY A 93 -7.92 -3.56 5.28
N LEU A 94 -9.02 -3.89 5.95
CA LEU A 94 -8.97 -4.57 7.24
C LEU A 94 -8.92 -6.08 7.03
N GLN A 95 -7.98 -6.71 7.71
CA GLN A 95 -7.82 -8.16 7.67
C GLN A 95 -8.75 -8.84 8.69
N THR A 96 -9.10 -10.10 8.43
CA THR A 96 -9.76 -10.95 9.40
C THR A 96 -8.90 -11.15 10.65
N SER A 97 -9.50 -11.55 11.77
CA SER A 97 -8.80 -11.73 13.05
C SER A 97 -7.65 -12.74 13.01
N ASP A 98 -7.68 -13.69 12.07
CA ASP A 98 -6.59 -14.64 11.82
C ASP A 98 -5.55 -14.10 10.81
N GLY A 99 -5.74 -12.89 10.29
CA GLY A 99 -4.88 -12.26 9.30
C GLY A 99 -4.89 -12.92 7.91
N ARG A 100 -5.76 -13.90 7.66
CA ARG A 100 -5.71 -14.72 6.43
C ARG A 100 -6.75 -14.34 5.37
N GLY A 101 -7.62 -13.37 5.70
CA GLY A 101 -8.66 -12.86 4.82
C GLY A 101 -8.76 -11.35 4.88
N VAL A 102 -9.64 -10.80 4.04
CA VAL A 102 -9.96 -9.38 3.97
C VAL A 102 -11.42 -9.21 4.39
N GLU A 103 -11.63 -8.54 5.53
CA GLU A 103 -12.93 -8.33 6.15
C GLU A 103 -13.58 -7.03 5.67
N ALA A 104 -12.78 -5.99 5.40
CA ALA A 104 -13.26 -4.75 4.83
C ALA A 104 -12.26 -4.21 3.79
N TRP A 105 -12.77 -3.88 2.60
CA TRP A 105 -11.97 -3.36 1.50
C TRP A 105 -12.74 -2.30 0.71
N ARG A 106 -12.30 -1.05 0.79
CA ARG A 106 -13.01 0.11 0.21
C ARG A 106 -13.30 -0.06 -1.29
N ASN A 107 -12.33 -0.56 -2.06
CA ASN A 107 -12.38 -0.58 -3.52
C ASN A 107 -12.23 -2.00 -4.11
N GLY A 108 -12.45 -3.02 -3.31
CA GLY A 108 -12.32 -4.40 -3.77
C GLY A 108 -13.31 -5.34 -3.10
N PRO A 109 -13.50 -6.53 -3.66
CA PRO A 109 -14.34 -7.56 -3.05
C PRO A 109 -13.66 -8.10 -1.80
N ARG A 110 -14.37 -8.12 -0.68
CA ARG A 110 -13.93 -8.81 0.52
C ARG A 110 -13.75 -10.29 0.24
N ARG A 111 -12.77 -10.90 0.88
CA ARG A 111 -12.54 -12.34 0.79
C ARG A 111 -12.03 -12.87 2.12
N LEU A 112 -12.93 -13.41 2.94
CA LEU A 112 -12.63 -13.84 4.32
C LEU A 112 -11.63 -15.01 4.38
N THR A 113 -11.43 -15.70 3.28
CA THR A 113 -10.55 -16.87 3.16
C THR A 113 -9.47 -16.70 2.11
N PHE A 114 -9.01 -15.47 1.90
CA PHE A 114 -8.17 -15.07 0.77
C PHE A 114 -6.92 -15.96 0.58
N LEU A 115 -6.06 -16.09 1.61
CA LEU A 115 -4.84 -16.89 1.50
C LEU A 115 -5.13 -18.38 1.27
N ARG A 116 -6.16 -18.91 1.92
CA ARG A 116 -6.57 -20.31 1.74
C ARG A 116 -7.02 -20.59 0.31
N ASP A 117 -7.78 -19.65 -0.26
CA ASP A 117 -8.33 -19.81 -1.60
C ASP A 117 -7.25 -19.62 -2.65
N LEU A 118 -6.30 -18.69 -2.43
CA LEU A 118 -5.14 -18.49 -3.28
C LEU A 118 -4.24 -19.73 -3.27
N GLU A 119 -3.88 -20.25 -2.11
CA GLU A 119 -3.11 -21.48 -1.97
C GLU A 119 -3.77 -22.64 -2.70
N ARG A 120 -5.08 -22.85 -2.50
CA ARG A 120 -5.84 -23.90 -3.16
C ARG A 120 -5.81 -23.74 -4.68
N SER A 121 -5.98 -22.52 -5.19
CA SER A 121 -5.97 -22.24 -6.63
C SER A 121 -4.60 -22.55 -7.24
N ILE A 122 -3.51 -22.12 -6.59
CA ILE A 122 -2.14 -22.39 -7.04
C ILE A 122 -1.86 -23.91 -7.06
N ARG A 123 -2.17 -24.64 -5.97
CA ARG A 123 -1.95 -26.08 -5.89
C ARG A 123 -2.78 -26.86 -6.90
N ALA A 124 -4.03 -26.46 -7.11
CA ALA A 124 -4.92 -27.09 -8.09
C ALA A 124 -4.42 -26.93 -9.54
N SER A 125 -3.66 -25.87 -9.82
CA SER A 125 -3.01 -25.63 -11.11
C SER A 125 -1.57 -26.17 -11.20
N GLY A 126 -1.14 -27.02 -10.24
CA GLY A 126 0.15 -27.69 -10.27
C GLY A 126 1.31 -26.92 -9.63
N GLY A 127 1.06 -25.77 -9.00
CA GLY A 127 2.11 -24.99 -8.34
C GLY A 127 2.62 -25.61 -7.05
N GLU A 128 3.93 -25.60 -6.86
CA GLU A 128 4.60 -26.12 -5.67
C GLU A 128 4.95 -24.97 -4.71
N ILE A 129 4.01 -24.65 -3.79
CA ILE A 129 4.27 -23.67 -2.73
C ILE A 129 5.02 -24.38 -1.59
N ILE A 130 6.25 -23.95 -1.30
CA ILE A 130 7.07 -24.42 -0.17
C ILE A 130 6.49 -23.86 1.12
N ASP A 131 6.13 -22.58 1.12
CA ASP A 131 5.65 -21.87 2.30
C ASP A 131 4.60 -20.82 1.91
N VAL A 132 3.48 -20.84 2.62
CA VAL A 132 2.39 -19.85 2.49
C VAL A 132 2.49 -18.91 3.68
N PRO A 133 2.40 -17.60 3.50
CA PRO A 133 2.49 -16.68 4.63
C PRO A 133 1.42 -16.99 5.67
N SER A 134 1.78 -16.91 6.93
CA SER A 134 0.85 -17.12 8.05
C SER A 134 -0.30 -16.12 8.05
N SER A 135 -0.03 -14.90 7.57
CA SER A 135 -1.02 -13.82 7.43
C SER A 135 -0.69 -12.94 6.21
N LEU A 136 -1.68 -12.21 5.74
CA LEU A 136 -1.52 -11.12 4.78
C LEU A 136 -0.67 -10.01 5.39
N CYS A 137 0.01 -9.23 4.56
CA CYS A 137 0.67 -8.01 4.97
C CYS A 137 -0.24 -6.81 4.63
N PRO A 138 -0.46 -5.85 5.54
CA PRO A 138 -1.07 -4.58 5.14
C PRO A 138 -0.24 -3.89 4.05
N ASP A 139 -0.89 -3.31 3.05
CA ASP A 139 -0.21 -2.68 1.91
C ASP A 139 0.72 -1.53 2.30
N SER A 140 0.35 -0.75 3.33
CA SER A 140 1.19 0.32 3.87
C SER A 140 2.48 -0.21 4.51
N ILE A 141 2.39 -1.29 5.29
CA ILE A 141 3.55 -1.95 5.89
C ILE A 141 4.42 -2.57 4.80
N ALA A 142 3.82 -3.24 3.84
CA ALA A 142 4.56 -3.81 2.72
C ALA A 142 5.29 -2.74 1.91
N CYS A 143 4.63 -1.60 1.61
CA CYS A 143 5.28 -0.48 0.95
C CYS A 143 6.50 0.02 1.75
N ALA A 144 6.32 0.28 3.03
CA ALA A 144 7.39 0.76 3.91
C ALA A 144 8.56 -0.23 4.04
N LEU A 145 8.29 -1.53 4.15
CA LEU A 145 9.34 -2.57 4.20
C LEU A 145 10.11 -2.64 2.87
N GLY A 146 9.43 -2.57 1.73
CA GLY A 146 10.09 -2.52 0.43
C GLY A 146 11.00 -1.32 0.27
N GLU A 147 10.56 -0.14 0.72
CA GLU A 147 11.34 1.11 0.71
C GLU A 147 12.48 1.11 1.75
N LEU A 148 12.33 0.40 2.86
CA LEU A 148 13.30 0.35 3.95
C LEU A 148 14.41 -0.70 3.72
N ARG A 149 14.07 -1.85 3.15
CA ARG A 149 14.97 -3.02 3.06
C ARG A 149 15.58 -3.25 1.68
N SER A 150 15.17 -2.49 0.68
CA SER A 150 15.73 -2.54 -0.67
C SER A 150 16.71 -1.39 -0.91
N GLU A 151 17.80 -1.66 -1.60
CA GLU A 151 18.73 -0.61 -2.06
C GLU A 151 18.09 0.39 -3.04
N GLN A 152 16.97 0.00 -3.67
CA GLN A 152 16.18 0.89 -4.54
C GLN A 152 15.22 1.79 -3.75
N GLY A 153 15.00 1.48 -2.47
CA GLY A 153 14.04 2.17 -1.64
C GLY A 153 14.59 3.49 -1.10
N ILE A 154 13.75 4.53 -1.10
CA ILE A 154 14.11 5.87 -0.62
C ILE A 154 14.27 5.95 0.91
N LEU A 155 13.75 4.96 1.65
CA LEU A 155 13.88 4.87 3.11
C LEU A 155 14.97 3.86 3.53
N TYR A 156 15.81 3.43 2.59
CA TYR A 156 16.86 2.45 2.87
C TYR A 156 17.72 2.88 4.06
N GLU A 157 17.87 1.96 5.03
CA GLU A 157 18.62 2.16 6.28
C GLU A 157 18.15 3.36 7.14
N SER A 158 16.95 3.88 6.97
CA SER A 158 16.40 4.92 7.86
C SER A 158 16.17 4.37 9.26
N ALA A 159 16.58 5.14 10.28
CA ALA A 159 16.27 4.80 11.67
C ALA A 159 14.85 5.22 12.02
N ASN A 160 14.48 6.47 11.73
CA ASN A 160 13.18 7.03 12.07
C ASN A 160 12.56 7.70 10.84
N ALA A 161 11.46 7.14 10.34
CA ALA A 161 10.83 7.66 9.14
C ALA A 161 9.32 7.46 9.14
N LEU A 162 8.63 8.22 8.30
CA LEU A 162 7.24 8.03 7.94
C LEU A 162 7.15 7.65 6.46
N CYS A 163 6.53 6.52 6.16
CA CYS A 163 6.16 6.13 4.81
C CYS A 163 4.69 6.48 4.56
N ILE A 164 4.41 7.29 3.55
CA ILE A 164 3.05 7.62 3.11
C ILE A 164 2.89 7.08 1.69
N SER A 165 2.11 6.03 1.54
CA SER A 165 1.74 5.46 0.24
C SER A 165 0.37 5.95 -0.18
N GLY A 166 0.26 6.52 -1.38
CA GLY A 166 -1.01 7.04 -1.91
C GLY A 166 -1.36 6.42 -3.24
N GLY A 167 -2.60 5.97 -3.35
CA GLY A 167 -3.21 5.42 -4.55
C GLY A 167 -4.70 5.72 -4.55
N SER A 168 -5.56 4.71 -4.55
CA SER A 168 -7.01 4.87 -4.34
C SER A 168 -7.37 5.31 -2.92
N GLY A 169 -6.48 5.12 -1.95
CA GLY A 169 -6.54 5.58 -0.58
C GLY A 169 -5.16 6.07 -0.13
N VAL A 170 -4.99 6.26 1.18
CA VAL A 170 -3.71 6.58 1.83
C VAL A 170 -3.36 5.50 2.84
N GLY A 171 -2.20 4.89 2.65
CA GLY A 171 -1.58 3.99 3.61
C GLY A 171 -0.40 4.67 4.30
N GLU A 172 -0.24 4.42 5.59
CA GLU A 172 0.83 4.99 6.39
C GLU A 172 1.50 3.90 7.23
N ALA A 173 2.82 3.99 7.34
CA ALA A 173 3.61 3.17 8.24
C ALA A 173 4.73 4.01 8.86
N VAL A 174 5.09 3.72 10.10
CA VAL A 174 6.15 4.41 10.83
C VAL A 174 7.34 3.48 11.01
N ILE A 175 8.52 4.00 10.75
CA ILE A 175 9.77 3.31 11.00
C ILE A 175 10.36 3.91 12.28
N VAL A 176 10.59 3.07 13.29
CA VAL A 176 11.18 3.46 14.57
C VAL A 176 12.41 2.59 14.81
N GLU A 177 13.56 3.22 14.97
CA GLU A 177 14.85 2.53 15.19
C GLU A 177 15.08 1.40 14.15
N GLY A 178 14.71 1.67 12.88
CA GLY A 178 14.87 0.74 11.77
C GLY A 178 13.83 -0.40 11.71
N SER A 179 12.82 -0.39 12.58
CA SER A 179 11.71 -1.35 12.58
C SER A 179 10.43 -0.70 12.04
N CYS A 180 9.71 -1.41 11.17
CA CYS A 180 8.47 -0.93 10.55
C CYS A 180 7.26 -1.31 11.41
N HIS A 181 6.38 -0.34 11.67
CA HIS A 181 5.20 -0.50 12.50
C HIS A 181 3.95 0.04 11.83
N ALA A 182 2.82 -0.65 12.03
CA ALA A 182 1.50 -0.09 11.73
C ALA A 182 1.14 0.99 12.78
N LEU A 183 0.30 1.94 12.39
CA LEU A 183 -0.04 3.07 13.26
C LEU A 183 -0.74 2.66 14.56
N ASP A 184 -1.50 1.57 14.53
CA ASP A 184 -2.21 1.00 15.67
C ASP A 184 -1.33 0.12 16.58
N GLU A 185 -0.14 -0.27 16.13
CA GLU A 185 0.87 -0.98 16.92
C GLU A 185 1.76 -0.04 17.75
N LEU A 186 1.67 1.27 17.50
CA LEU A 186 2.43 2.29 18.22
C LEU A 186 1.83 2.54 19.63
N ASP A 187 2.66 3.01 20.55
CA ASP A 187 2.22 3.41 21.90
C ASP A 187 2.55 4.89 22.17
N PRO A 188 1.53 5.78 22.31
CA PRO A 188 0.12 5.53 21.97
C PRO A 188 -0.05 5.36 20.45
N PRO A 189 -1.13 4.70 20.02
CA PRO A 189 -1.39 4.53 18.60
C PRO A 189 -1.65 5.88 17.92
N LEU A 190 -1.28 5.97 16.65
CA LEU A 190 -1.59 7.11 15.80
C LEU A 190 -2.89 6.83 15.02
N PRO A 191 -3.83 7.78 14.99
CA PRO A 191 -5.01 7.63 14.16
C PRO A 191 -4.62 7.65 12.67
N ARG A 192 -5.25 6.81 11.86
CA ARG A 192 -5.04 6.73 10.41
C ARG A 192 -5.65 7.95 9.71
N ALA A 193 -5.23 8.23 8.49
CA ALA A 193 -5.74 9.36 7.70
C ALA A 193 -7.28 9.36 7.57
N TRP A 194 -7.91 8.19 7.42
CA TRP A 194 -9.36 8.07 7.30
C TRP A 194 -10.12 8.27 8.62
N GLU A 195 -9.46 8.19 9.77
CA GLU A 195 -10.02 8.44 11.11
C GLU A 195 -9.94 9.92 11.49
N LEU A 196 -9.12 10.70 10.80
CA LEU A 196 -8.91 12.12 11.03
C LEU A 196 -9.91 12.96 10.24
N SER A 197 -10.46 14.00 10.90
CA SER A 197 -11.31 14.96 10.20
C SER A 197 -10.48 15.83 9.26
N GLY A 198 -10.85 15.85 7.99
CA GLY A 198 -10.35 16.81 7.01
C GLY A 198 -11.13 18.13 6.99
N GLY A 199 -12.26 18.22 7.73
CA GLY A 199 -13.21 19.33 7.67
C GLY A 199 -14.26 19.16 6.58
N GLY A 200 -15.39 19.86 6.70
CA GLY A 200 -16.50 19.78 5.74
C GLY A 200 -17.17 18.40 5.62
N GLY A 201 -17.03 17.55 6.64
CA GLY A 201 -17.58 16.17 6.65
C GLY A 201 -16.71 15.15 5.91
N GLN A 202 -15.52 15.55 5.45
CA GLN A 202 -14.54 14.68 4.81
C GLN A 202 -13.50 14.20 5.82
N SER A 203 -12.89 13.04 5.54
CA SER A 203 -11.70 12.57 6.25
C SER A 203 -10.44 13.25 5.69
N LEU A 204 -9.32 13.13 6.39
CA LEU A 204 -8.04 13.59 5.89
C LEU A 204 -7.57 12.74 4.68
N GLU A 205 -7.93 11.46 4.65
CA GLU A 205 -7.70 10.60 3.48
C GLU A 205 -8.38 11.14 2.22
N ASP A 206 -9.62 11.63 2.33
CA ASP A 206 -10.37 12.19 1.19
C ASP A 206 -9.66 13.41 0.56
N ARG A 207 -8.80 14.08 1.33
CA ARG A 207 -8.03 15.24 0.89
C ARG A 207 -6.64 14.91 0.36
N VAL A 208 -6.07 13.76 0.74
CA VAL A 208 -4.69 13.39 0.41
C VAL A 208 -4.62 12.34 -0.69
N ALA A 209 -5.57 11.39 -0.73
CA ALA A 209 -5.52 10.26 -1.65
C ALA A 209 -5.65 10.68 -3.11
N PRO A 210 -4.65 10.39 -3.97
CA PRO A 210 -4.70 10.76 -5.39
C PRO A 210 -5.96 10.27 -6.11
N GLY A 211 -6.37 9.03 -5.85
CA GLY A 211 -7.55 8.45 -6.49
C GLY A 211 -8.86 9.14 -6.10
N LEU A 212 -8.99 9.61 -4.86
CA LEU A 212 -10.17 10.33 -4.40
C LEU A 212 -10.21 11.75 -4.94
N LEU A 213 -9.06 12.42 -5.01
CA LEU A 213 -8.95 13.74 -5.65
C LEU A 213 -9.26 13.67 -7.14
N MET A 214 -8.75 12.65 -7.84
CA MET A 214 -9.09 12.40 -9.23
C MET A 214 -10.58 12.14 -9.42
N ALA A 215 -11.20 11.34 -8.57
CA ALA A 215 -12.64 11.09 -8.64
C ALA A 215 -13.47 12.36 -8.41
N ALA A 216 -13.07 13.22 -7.46
CA ALA A 216 -13.71 14.51 -7.22
C ALA A 216 -13.56 15.45 -8.43
N TRP A 217 -12.39 15.51 -9.03
CA TRP A 217 -12.08 16.29 -10.22
C TRP A 217 -12.95 15.86 -11.42
N GLN A 218 -12.98 14.57 -11.71
CA GLN A 218 -13.80 13.99 -12.78
C GLN A 218 -15.31 14.14 -12.52
N GLY A 219 -15.73 13.97 -11.25
CA GLY A 219 -17.12 14.19 -10.82
C GLY A 219 -17.61 15.62 -11.02
N ALA A 220 -16.69 16.59 -11.03
CA ALA A 220 -16.94 17.99 -11.42
C ALA A 220 -16.97 18.21 -12.95
N GLY A 221 -16.94 17.15 -13.76
CA GLY A 221 -16.99 17.19 -15.21
C GLY A 221 -15.68 17.57 -15.89
N ARG A 222 -14.54 17.44 -15.21
CA ARG A 222 -13.22 17.81 -15.71
C ARG A 222 -12.47 16.59 -16.25
N ALA A 223 -11.77 16.79 -17.36
CA ALA A 223 -10.90 15.76 -17.97
C ALA A 223 -9.45 15.90 -17.49
N GLY A 224 -8.66 14.86 -17.66
CA GLY A 224 -7.25 14.84 -17.27
C GLY A 224 -7.02 14.77 -15.76
N ALA A 225 -5.80 15.05 -15.32
CA ALA A 225 -5.42 15.12 -13.92
C ALA A 225 -5.39 16.58 -13.43
N PRO A 226 -5.70 16.86 -12.15
CA PRO A 226 -5.63 18.22 -11.62
C PRO A 226 -4.28 18.91 -11.88
N GLU A 227 -3.19 18.15 -11.81
CA GLU A 227 -1.82 18.63 -12.01
C GLU A 227 -1.52 19.09 -13.44
N GLU A 228 -2.39 18.75 -14.40
CA GLU A 228 -2.28 19.15 -15.80
C GLU A 228 -2.99 20.49 -16.10
N HIS A 229 -3.57 21.14 -15.07
CA HIS A 229 -4.40 22.33 -15.22
C HIS A 229 -3.88 23.50 -14.37
N ASP A 230 -3.83 24.70 -14.97
CA ASP A 230 -3.43 25.95 -14.31
C ASP A 230 -4.62 26.73 -13.70
N GLY A 231 -5.80 26.13 -13.65
CA GLY A 231 -7.01 26.80 -13.17
C GLY A 231 -7.09 26.92 -11.65
N GLU A 232 -7.80 27.95 -11.16
CA GLU A 232 -7.98 28.24 -9.73
C GLU A 232 -8.53 27.03 -8.94
N ASP A 233 -9.41 26.26 -9.54
CA ASP A 233 -10.00 25.06 -8.90
C ASP A 233 -8.99 23.90 -8.80
N ALA A 234 -8.09 23.74 -9.78
CA ALA A 234 -7.01 22.79 -9.71
C ALA A 234 -6.03 23.18 -8.60
N ALA A 235 -5.64 24.45 -8.54
CA ALA A 235 -4.78 24.99 -7.49
C ALA A 235 -5.39 24.75 -6.10
N LEU A 236 -6.67 25.05 -5.90
CA LEU A 236 -7.37 24.84 -4.64
C LEU A 236 -7.38 23.35 -4.21
N LEU A 237 -7.58 22.44 -5.16
CA LEU A 237 -7.57 21.00 -4.90
C LEU A 237 -6.17 20.53 -4.48
N LEU A 238 -5.13 20.99 -5.17
CA LEU A 238 -3.75 20.66 -4.88
C LEU A 238 -3.27 21.27 -3.55
N ASP A 239 -3.65 22.51 -3.25
CA ASP A 239 -3.38 23.14 -1.95
C ASP A 239 -4.05 22.36 -0.80
N THR A 240 -5.25 21.85 -1.05
CA THR A 240 -5.96 21.00 -0.09
C THR A 240 -5.20 19.69 0.17
N GLN A 241 -4.63 19.09 -0.87
CA GLN A 241 -3.77 17.90 -0.75
C GLN A 241 -2.51 18.20 0.06
N ASP A 242 -1.83 19.31 -0.25
CA ASP A 242 -0.61 19.73 0.44
C ASP A 242 -0.85 20.03 1.93
N ALA A 243 -1.96 20.66 2.25
CA ALA A 243 -2.36 20.91 3.63
C ALA A 243 -2.67 19.60 4.38
N GLY A 244 -3.37 18.67 3.73
CA GLY A 244 -3.66 17.36 4.29
C GLY A 244 -2.39 16.54 4.55
N LEU A 245 -1.49 16.48 3.57
CA LEU A 245 -0.21 15.79 3.69
C LEU A 245 0.65 16.40 4.81
N SER A 246 0.69 17.73 4.90
CA SER A 246 1.38 18.42 5.98
C SER A 246 0.84 18.02 7.35
N SER A 247 -0.47 17.85 7.48
CA SER A 247 -1.10 17.43 8.74
C SER A 247 -0.67 16.00 9.15
N LEU A 248 -0.51 15.09 8.18
CA LEU A 248 -0.01 13.73 8.46
C LEU A 248 1.45 13.76 8.94
N ILE A 249 2.30 14.58 8.29
CA ILE A 249 3.71 14.73 8.68
C ILE A 249 3.84 15.37 10.07
N GLU A 250 3.08 16.44 10.36
CA GLU A 250 3.08 17.09 11.67
C GLU A 250 2.65 16.14 12.79
N ARG A 251 1.63 15.33 12.54
CA ARG A 251 1.17 14.33 13.50
C ARG A 251 2.27 13.32 13.83
N ALA A 252 2.94 12.76 12.81
CA ALA A 252 4.04 11.82 13.01
C ALA A 252 5.21 12.51 13.73
N ARG A 253 5.61 13.73 13.31
CA ARG A 253 6.66 14.51 13.98
C ARG A 253 6.36 14.71 15.46
N GLY A 254 5.12 15.07 15.80
CA GLY A 254 4.68 15.21 17.18
C GLY A 254 4.82 13.92 17.99
N TRP A 255 4.48 12.77 17.39
CA TRP A 255 4.60 11.45 18.01
C TRP A 255 6.07 11.10 18.31
N PHE A 256 7.00 11.33 17.35
CA PHE A 256 8.44 11.14 17.55
C PHE A 256 8.98 12.07 18.63
N SER A 257 8.69 13.36 18.54
CA SER A 257 9.16 14.37 19.51
C SER A 257 8.72 14.08 20.93
N ALA A 258 7.50 13.58 21.14
CA ALA A 258 7.00 13.19 22.47
C ALA A 258 7.79 12.03 23.11
N ARG A 259 8.62 11.32 22.31
CA ARG A 259 9.49 10.21 22.76
C ARG A 259 10.97 10.58 22.78
N GLY A 260 11.30 11.83 22.53
CA GLY A 260 12.68 12.28 22.41
C GLY A 260 13.40 11.76 21.15
N LEU A 261 12.61 11.31 20.15
CA LEU A 261 13.10 10.88 18.84
C LEU A 261 12.87 11.98 17.80
N GLU A 262 13.66 11.95 16.75
CA GLU A 262 13.50 12.86 15.61
C GLU A 262 12.94 12.07 14.41
N LEU A 263 11.92 12.63 13.74
CA LEU A 263 11.49 12.16 12.44
C LEU A 263 12.51 12.66 11.40
N GLU A 264 13.32 11.76 10.87
CA GLU A 264 14.44 12.08 9.97
C GLU A 264 13.99 12.20 8.52
N ARG A 265 13.11 11.25 8.09
CA ARG A 265 12.68 11.12 6.69
C ARG A 265 11.18 10.93 6.56
N VAL A 266 10.66 11.45 5.47
CA VAL A 266 9.31 11.16 4.97
C VAL A 266 9.41 10.66 3.54
N GLY A 267 8.95 9.44 3.31
CA GLY A 267 8.84 8.84 1.98
C GLY A 267 7.43 9.01 1.42
N LEU A 268 7.29 9.71 0.31
CA LEU A 268 6.06 9.77 -0.49
C LEU A 268 6.15 8.69 -1.57
N CYS A 269 5.24 7.71 -1.53
CA CYS A 269 5.35 6.49 -2.30
C CYS A 269 4.14 6.26 -3.21
N GLN A 270 4.28 5.36 -4.17
CA GLN A 270 3.24 4.96 -5.11
C GLN A 270 2.78 6.13 -6.02
N ALA A 271 1.46 6.31 -6.23
CA ALA A 271 0.95 7.41 -7.05
C ALA A 271 1.27 8.77 -6.45
N LEU A 272 1.21 8.89 -5.11
CA LEU A 272 1.55 10.13 -4.40
C LEU A 272 3.00 10.54 -4.66
N GLY A 273 3.95 9.59 -4.57
CA GLY A 273 5.36 9.84 -4.86
C GLY A 273 5.58 10.36 -6.28
N ARG A 274 4.92 9.74 -7.27
CA ARG A 274 5.03 10.17 -8.68
C ARG A 274 4.45 11.57 -8.92
N ILE A 275 3.30 11.89 -8.29
CA ILE A 275 2.69 13.23 -8.40
C ILE A 275 3.66 14.29 -7.88
N TYR A 276 4.23 14.10 -6.69
CA TYR A 276 5.18 15.07 -6.15
C TYR A 276 6.51 15.11 -6.91
N ALA A 277 6.99 13.99 -7.44
CA ALA A 277 8.17 13.96 -8.29
C ALA A 277 7.96 14.75 -9.61
N SER A 278 6.75 14.75 -10.16
CA SER A 278 6.39 15.53 -11.35
C SER A 278 6.05 17.00 -11.07
N ALA A 279 5.92 17.39 -9.80
CA ALA A 279 5.58 18.73 -9.36
C ALA A 279 6.67 19.32 -8.43
N PRO A 280 7.88 19.61 -8.92
CA PRO A 280 9.04 19.96 -8.09
C PRO A 280 8.78 21.20 -7.23
N GLN A 281 8.01 22.16 -7.70
CA GLN A 281 7.66 23.37 -6.93
C GLN A 281 6.86 23.03 -5.66
N ARG A 282 5.89 22.12 -5.75
CA ARG A 282 5.11 21.65 -4.59
C ARG A 282 6.00 20.88 -3.61
N LEU A 283 6.87 20.02 -4.14
CA LEU A 283 7.82 19.26 -3.34
C LEU A 283 8.78 20.17 -2.58
N ASP A 284 9.29 21.23 -3.23
CA ASP A 284 10.20 22.20 -2.62
C ASP A 284 9.48 23.02 -1.52
N LEU A 285 8.24 23.45 -1.74
CA LEU A 285 7.43 24.09 -0.69
C LEU A 285 7.23 23.19 0.52
N MET A 286 7.04 21.89 0.29
CA MET A 286 6.92 20.91 1.38
C MET A 286 8.25 20.74 2.13
N ARG A 287 9.37 20.67 1.42
CA ARG A 287 10.72 20.61 1.99
C ARG A 287 11.07 21.85 2.80
N ASP A 288 10.72 23.03 2.29
CA ASP A 288 10.94 24.29 3.01
C ASP A 288 10.14 24.33 4.32
N ARG A 289 8.89 23.89 4.27
CA ARG A 289 8.02 23.81 5.45
C ARG A 289 8.57 22.85 6.52
N PHE A 290 9.20 21.76 6.12
CA PHE A 290 9.75 20.73 6.99
C PHE A 290 11.28 20.64 6.86
N ALA A 291 11.97 21.77 6.94
CA ALA A 291 13.40 21.87 6.66
C ALA A 291 14.32 20.96 7.53
N SER A 292 13.82 20.46 8.66
CA SER A 292 14.54 19.47 9.49
C SER A 292 14.26 18.02 9.12
N ILE A 293 13.39 17.77 8.13
CA ILE A 293 12.97 16.42 7.70
C ILE A 293 13.31 16.25 6.23
N GLU A 294 13.99 15.17 5.88
CA GLU A 294 14.24 14.85 4.48
C GLU A 294 12.98 14.28 3.82
N ILE A 295 12.38 15.02 2.87
CA ILE A 295 11.19 14.58 2.13
C ILE A 295 11.62 14.04 0.77
N LEU A 296 11.32 12.76 0.56
CA LEU A 296 11.73 11.97 -0.59
C LEU A 296 10.51 11.45 -1.36
N THR A 297 10.65 11.27 -2.66
CA THR A 297 9.63 10.68 -3.54
C THR A 297 10.12 9.40 -4.16
N SER A 298 9.29 8.34 -4.13
CA SER A 298 9.61 7.05 -4.71
C SER A 298 8.82 6.78 -5.98
N ASP A 299 9.51 6.27 -7.00
CA ASP A 299 8.93 5.64 -8.19
C ASP A 299 9.07 4.10 -8.17
N PHE A 300 9.56 3.54 -7.07
CA PHE A 300 9.75 2.09 -6.90
C PHE A 300 8.40 1.37 -6.81
N ARG A 301 7.84 1.05 -7.97
CA ARG A 301 6.53 0.40 -8.10
C ARG A 301 6.48 -0.99 -7.48
N GLY A 302 7.61 -1.68 -7.39
CA GLY A 302 7.73 -3.02 -6.80
C GLY A 302 7.77 -3.04 -5.28
N ALA A 303 7.87 -1.89 -4.61
CA ALA A 303 8.06 -1.82 -3.16
C ALA A 303 7.03 -2.62 -2.36
N PRO A 304 5.69 -2.53 -2.58
CA PRO A 304 4.74 -3.31 -1.79
C PRO A 304 4.86 -4.82 -2.01
N ALA A 305 5.04 -5.27 -3.24
CA ALA A 305 5.18 -6.70 -3.52
C ALA A 305 6.49 -7.27 -2.93
N LEU A 306 7.59 -6.52 -3.02
CA LEU A 306 8.85 -6.89 -2.37
C LEU A 306 8.72 -6.87 -0.84
N GLY A 307 8.09 -5.85 -0.28
CA GLY A 307 7.85 -5.75 1.16
C GLY A 307 6.95 -6.86 1.70
N ALA A 308 6.02 -7.36 0.90
CA ALA A 308 5.22 -8.53 1.25
C ALA A 308 6.09 -9.81 1.39
N VAL A 309 7.10 -9.98 0.53
CA VAL A 309 8.10 -11.06 0.66
C VAL A 309 8.90 -10.89 1.94
N ILE A 310 9.40 -9.68 2.21
CA ILE A 310 10.20 -9.37 3.41
C ILE A 310 9.38 -9.66 4.67
N ALA A 311 8.13 -9.20 4.73
CA ALA A 311 7.23 -9.46 5.84
C ALA A 311 6.95 -10.95 6.05
N ALA A 312 6.84 -11.74 4.97
CA ALA A 312 6.63 -13.17 5.05
C ALA A 312 7.88 -13.90 5.58
N GLU A 313 9.10 -13.46 5.18
CA GLU A 313 10.35 -14.01 5.72
C GLU A 313 10.54 -13.65 7.20
N GLU A 314 10.36 -12.37 7.58
CA GLU A 314 10.55 -11.92 8.97
C GLU A 314 9.59 -12.61 9.96
N ARG A 315 8.39 -13.01 9.51
CA ARG A 315 7.41 -13.75 10.33
C ARG A 315 7.67 -15.26 10.40
N ALA A 316 8.49 -15.78 9.51
CA ALA A 316 8.86 -17.21 9.49
C ALA A 316 10.06 -17.51 10.40
N LEU A 317 10.78 -16.49 10.85
CA LEU A 317 11.91 -16.56 11.79
C LEU A 317 11.45 -16.40 13.23
#